data_cd4c651ce7d90a523d4dd3a5777922bd
#
_entry.id   cd4c651ce7d90a523d4dd3a5777922bd
#
_cell.length_a   1.000
_cell.length_b   1.000
_cell.length_c   1.000
_cell.angle_alpha   90.00
_cell.angle_beta   90.00
_cell.angle_gamma   90.00
#
_symmetry.space_group_name_H-M   'P 1'
#
loop_
_entity.id
_entity.type
_entity.pdbx_description
1 polymer ?
#
loop_
_entity_poly.entity_id
_entity_poly.type
_entity_poly.pdbx_seq_one_letter_code
_entity_poly.pdbx_strand_id
1 'polypeptide(L)'
;MAEHIEIVNATTALRLASASHDTAAAPPAAAVLAQMLTTHAHREEVGLFRVLARQEEFTSEVTTLCGEHGSLDAQLAAIVAGDLDAVNPLIDALRDHINREENGLFPASAIALSGTEWDEVERTTPPSAVHRA
;
A
#
# COMPACT_ATOMS: atom_id res chain seq x y z
N MET A 1 12.13 1.91 0.75
CA MET A 1 11.10 1.31 -0.13
C MET A 1 10.68 2.30 -1.19
N ALA A 2 11.19 2.11 -2.42
CA ALA A 2 10.93 3.04 -3.53
C ALA A 2 9.44 3.20 -3.82
N GLU A 3 8.66 2.10 -3.78
CA GLU A 3 7.22 2.18 -4.04
C GLU A 3 6.47 2.97 -2.98
N HIS A 4 6.83 2.83 -1.70
CA HIS A 4 6.20 3.62 -0.64
C HIS A 4 6.48 5.11 -0.82
N ILE A 5 7.68 5.49 -1.22
CA ILE A 5 8.03 6.89 -1.50
C ILE A 5 7.17 7.43 -2.63
N GLU A 6 7.02 6.69 -3.73
CA GLU A 6 6.19 7.10 -4.86
C GLU A 6 4.70 7.21 -4.47
N ILE A 7 4.21 6.28 -3.66
CA ILE A 7 2.84 6.31 -3.15
C ILE A 7 2.62 7.56 -2.29
N VAL A 8 3.54 7.84 -1.35
CA VAL A 8 3.45 9.02 -0.49
C VAL A 8 3.50 10.30 -1.32
N ASN A 9 4.36 10.35 -2.34
CA ASN A 9 4.44 11.51 -3.23
C ASN A 9 3.12 11.71 -3.99
N ALA A 10 2.46 10.64 -4.40
CA ALA A 10 1.17 10.73 -5.09
C ALA A 10 0.06 11.28 -4.20
N THR A 11 0.17 11.21 -2.87
CA THR A 11 -0.83 11.81 -1.97
C THR A 11 -0.82 13.33 -1.99
N THR A 12 0.26 13.95 -2.47
CA THR A 12 0.39 15.40 -2.50
C THR A 12 -0.70 16.05 -3.35
N ALA A 13 -0.99 15.50 -4.53
CA ALA A 13 -2.05 16.01 -5.40
C ALA A 13 -3.42 15.94 -4.72
N LEU A 14 -3.70 14.85 -3.99
CA LEU A 14 -4.95 14.71 -3.22
C LEU A 14 -5.03 15.73 -2.09
N ARG A 15 -3.94 15.93 -1.34
CA ARG A 15 -3.93 16.91 -0.26
C ARG A 15 -4.19 18.31 -0.76
N LEU A 16 -3.56 18.68 -1.88
CA LEU A 16 -3.75 20.00 -2.49
C LEU A 16 -5.19 20.19 -2.97
N ALA A 17 -5.77 19.17 -3.61
CA ALA A 17 -7.15 19.21 -4.06
C ALA A 17 -8.12 19.35 -2.87
N SER A 18 -7.88 18.64 -1.78
CA SER A 18 -8.70 18.73 -0.57
C SER A 18 -8.60 20.12 0.07
N ALA A 19 -7.38 20.64 0.22
CA ALA A 19 -7.14 21.93 0.85
C ALA A 19 -7.77 23.09 0.06
N SER A 20 -7.81 23.00 -1.26
CA SER A 20 -8.40 24.00 -2.13
C SER A 20 -9.86 23.72 -2.52
N HIS A 21 -10.47 22.67 -1.97
CA HIS A 21 -11.82 22.22 -2.30
C HIS A 21 -12.02 21.99 -3.81
N ASP A 22 -10.97 21.48 -4.48
CA ASP A 22 -10.98 21.25 -5.92
C ASP A 22 -11.62 19.89 -6.22
N THR A 23 -12.93 19.91 -6.43
CA THR A 23 -13.71 18.69 -6.69
C THR A 23 -13.43 18.08 -8.07
N ALA A 24 -12.82 18.84 -8.98
CA ALA A 24 -12.44 18.32 -10.31
C ALA A 24 -11.06 17.62 -10.27
N ALA A 25 -10.15 18.09 -9.42
CA ALA A 25 -8.79 17.53 -9.36
C ALA A 25 -8.69 16.28 -8.49
N ALA A 26 -9.53 16.13 -7.46
CA ALA A 26 -9.42 15.02 -6.52
C ALA A 26 -9.71 13.64 -7.14
N PRO A 27 -10.80 13.44 -7.93
CA PRO A 27 -11.07 12.12 -8.50
C PRO A 27 -9.93 11.58 -9.38
N PRO A 28 -9.36 12.31 -10.35
CA PRO A 28 -8.24 11.77 -11.14
C PRO A 28 -6.99 11.50 -10.30
N ALA A 29 -6.69 12.32 -9.29
CA ALA A 29 -5.57 12.09 -8.39
C ALA A 29 -5.78 10.80 -7.57
N ALA A 30 -6.99 10.57 -7.09
CA ALA A 30 -7.35 9.34 -6.38
C ALA A 30 -7.26 8.11 -7.29
N ALA A 31 -7.65 8.23 -8.55
CA ALA A 31 -7.57 7.10 -9.50
C ALA A 31 -6.12 6.68 -9.75
N VAL A 32 -5.20 7.63 -9.87
CA VAL A 32 -3.77 7.35 -10.03
C VAL A 32 -3.25 6.63 -8.78
N LEU A 33 -3.55 7.14 -7.60
CA LEU A 33 -3.11 6.53 -6.35
C LEU A 33 -3.70 5.13 -6.17
N ALA A 34 -4.98 4.94 -6.53
CA ALA A 34 -5.64 3.64 -6.47
C ALA A 34 -4.92 2.60 -7.32
N GLN A 35 -4.49 2.95 -8.52
CA GLN A 35 -3.76 2.04 -9.39
C GLN A 35 -2.40 1.68 -8.80
N MET A 36 -1.67 2.65 -8.26
CA MET A 36 -0.39 2.41 -7.61
C MET A 36 -0.55 1.47 -6.41
N LEU A 37 -1.55 1.69 -5.57
CA LEU A 37 -1.81 0.86 -4.39
C LEU A 37 -2.25 -0.54 -4.76
N THR A 38 -3.12 -0.70 -5.76
CA THR A 38 -3.56 -2.03 -6.22
C THR A 38 -2.37 -2.86 -6.69
N THR A 39 -1.49 -2.27 -7.50
CA THR A 39 -0.30 -2.95 -7.98
C THR A 39 0.65 -3.30 -6.83
N HIS A 40 0.88 -2.36 -5.92
CA HIS A 40 1.75 -2.57 -4.77
C HIS A 40 1.21 -3.65 -3.84
N ALA A 41 -0.08 -3.61 -3.50
CA ALA A 41 -0.73 -4.60 -2.65
C ALA A 41 -0.65 -5.99 -3.26
N HIS A 42 -0.88 -6.12 -4.57
CA HIS A 42 -0.77 -7.40 -5.26
C HIS A 42 0.65 -7.97 -5.14
N ARG A 43 1.67 -7.15 -5.35
CA ARG A 43 3.08 -7.59 -5.23
C ARG A 43 3.37 -8.11 -3.82
N GLU A 44 2.89 -7.42 -2.79
CA GLU A 44 3.07 -7.88 -1.40
C GLU A 44 2.34 -9.19 -1.13
N GLU A 45 1.09 -9.29 -1.56
CA GLU A 45 0.24 -10.44 -1.24
C GLU A 45 0.70 -11.73 -1.92
N VAL A 46 1.18 -11.65 -3.15
CA VAL A 46 1.68 -12.84 -3.86
C VAL A 46 3.16 -13.14 -3.56
N GLY A 47 3.90 -12.19 -3.00
CA GLY A 47 5.30 -12.33 -2.64
C GLY A 47 5.51 -12.54 -1.16
N LEU A 48 5.92 -11.48 -0.46
CA LEU A 48 6.30 -11.53 0.95
C LEU A 48 5.19 -12.06 1.86
N PHE A 49 3.97 -11.55 1.71
CA PHE A 49 2.87 -11.89 2.60
C PHE A 49 2.51 -13.39 2.50
N ARG A 50 2.53 -13.94 1.29
CA ARG A 50 2.25 -15.35 1.09
C ARG A 50 3.24 -16.25 1.84
N VAL A 51 4.52 -15.90 1.81
CA VAL A 51 5.56 -16.66 2.48
C VAL A 51 5.47 -16.46 4.00
N LEU A 52 5.31 -15.23 4.48
CA LEU A 52 5.19 -14.93 5.91
C LEU A 52 3.96 -15.60 6.54
N ALA A 53 2.84 -15.66 5.83
CA ALA A 53 1.60 -16.23 6.36
C ALA A 53 1.71 -17.71 6.71
N ARG A 54 2.72 -18.41 6.20
CA ARG A 54 2.98 -19.82 6.58
C ARG A 54 3.52 -19.94 7.99
N GLN A 55 4.11 -18.85 8.53
CA GLN A 55 4.58 -18.85 9.92
C GLN A 55 3.44 -18.33 10.80
N GLU A 56 3.06 -19.15 11.77
CA GLU A 56 1.90 -18.88 12.65
C GLU A 56 1.98 -17.50 13.31
N GLU A 57 3.17 -17.08 13.71
CA GLU A 57 3.38 -15.80 14.38
C GLU A 57 3.05 -14.59 13.51
N PHE A 58 3.03 -14.74 12.17
CA PHE A 58 2.74 -13.65 11.24
C PHE A 58 1.35 -13.71 10.60
N THR A 59 0.63 -14.81 10.76
CA THR A 59 -0.65 -15.03 10.07
C THR A 59 -1.66 -13.92 10.38
N SER A 60 -1.80 -13.55 11.64
CA SER A 60 -2.75 -12.52 12.08
C SER A 60 -2.38 -11.14 11.52
N GLU A 61 -1.11 -10.78 11.57
CA GLU A 61 -0.65 -9.47 11.09
C GLU A 61 -0.80 -9.36 9.57
N VAL A 62 -0.45 -10.41 8.83
CA VAL A 62 -0.64 -10.43 7.37
C VAL A 62 -2.12 -10.28 7.02
N THR A 63 -3.00 -10.98 7.73
CA THR A 63 -4.46 -10.85 7.52
C THR A 63 -4.92 -9.41 7.75
N THR A 64 -4.42 -8.77 8.81
CA THR A 64 -4.75 -7.38 9.13
C THR A 64 -4.29 -6.44 8.01
N LEU A 65 -3.06 -6.60 7.52
CA LEU A 65 -2.52 -5.74 6.47
C LEU A 65 -3.26 -5.93 5.15
N CYS A 66 -3.62 -7.16 4.80
CA CYS A 66 -4.46 -7.42 3.61
C CYS A 66 -5.84 -6.78 3.75
N GLY A 67 -6.43 -6.81 4.94
CA GLY A 67 -7.69 -6.12 5.21
C GLY A 67 -7.57 -4.61 5.06
N GLU A 68 -6.42 -4.04 5.43
CA GLU A 68 -6.14 -2.61 5.26
C GLU A 68 -6.06 -2.24 3.78
N HIS A 69 -5.50 -3.11 2.94
CA HIS A 69 -5.51 -2.89 1.48
C HIS A 69 -6.95 -2.71 0.97
N GLY A 70 -7.87 -3.58 1.39
CA GLY A 70 -9.28 -3.47 1.02
C GLY A 70 -9.94 -2.19 1.52
N SER A 71 -9.64 -1.76 2.75
CA SER A 71 -10.16 -0.53 3.32
C SER A 71 -9.65 0.70 2.56
N LEU A 72 -8.37 0.71 2.20
CA LEU A 72 -7.77 1.80 1.41
C LEU A 72 -8.41 1.88 0.03
N ASP A 73 -8.64 0.74 -0.62
CA ASP A 73 -9.32 0.70 -1.91
C ASP A 73 -10.72 1.30 -1.83
N ALA A 74 -11.49 0.97 -0.78
CA ALA A 74 -12.83 1.50 -0.58
C ALA A 74 -12.80 3.03 -0.36
N GLN A 75 -11.85 3.52 0.43
CA GLN A 75 -11.70 4.95 0.67
C GLN A 75 -11.34 5.71 -0.61
N LEU A 76 -10.44 5.14 -1.43
CA LEU A 76 -10.08 5.72 -2.73
C LEU A 76 -11.25 5.73 -3.68
N ALA A 77 -12.05 4.65 -3.73
CA ALA A 77 -13.25 4.59 -4.56
C ALA A 77 -14.24 5.69 -4.20
N ALA A 78 -14.38 6.01 -2.90
CA ALA A 78 -15.24 7.09 -2.44
C ALA A 78 -14.76 8.46 -2.98
N ILE A 79 -13.44 8.70 -2.98
CA ILE A 79 -12.89 9.95 -3.51
C ILE A 79 -13.07 10.03 -5.02
N VAL A 80 -12.88 8.94 -5.74
CA VAL A 80 -13.13 8.88 -7.19
C VAL A 80 -14.58 9.20 -7.49
N ALA A 81 -15.51 8.79 -6.61
CA ALA A 81 -16.94 9.10 -6.72
C ALA A 81 -17.30 10.54 -6.30
N GLY A 82 -16.33 11.30 -5.79
CA GLY A 82 -16.52 12.71 -5.46
C GLY A 82 -16.53 13.07 -3.98
N ASP A 83 -16.25 12.11 -3.08
CA ASP A 83 -16.24 12.36 -1.64
C ASP A 83 -14.89 12.98 -1.22
N LEU A 84 -14.85 14.31 -1.23
CA LEU A 84 -13.64 15.05 -0.85
C LEU A 84 -13.30 14.89 0.63
N ASP A 85 -14.30 14.66 1.49
CA ASP A 85 -14.08 14.48 2.92
C ASP A 85 -13.35 13.17 3.26
N ALA A 86 -13.31 12.23 2.32
CA ALA A 86 -12.57 10.97 2.50
C ALA A 86 -11.05 11.13 2.34
N VAL A 87 -10.56 12.27 1.81
CA VAL A 87 -9.13 12.45 1.49
C VAL A 87 -8.24 12.38 2.73
N ASN A 88 -8.51 13.18 3.75
CA ASN A 88 -7.66 13.22 4.94
C ASN A 88 -7.69 11.90 5.72
N PRO A 89 -8.85 11.26 5.95
CA PRO A 89 -8.88 9.91 6.55
C PRO A 89 -8.09 8.88 5.74
N LEU A 90 -8.15 8.93 4.41
CA LEU A 90 -7.37 8.04 3.55
C LEU A 90 -5.87 8.24 3.77
N ILE A 91 -5.40 9.49 3.76
CA ILE A 91 -3.98 9.80 3.93
C ILE A 91 -3.48 9.31 5.28
N ASP A 92 -4.25 9.51 6.35
CA ASP A 92 -3.90 9.04 7.68
C ASP A 92 -3.83 7.51 7.74
N ALA A 93 -4.83 6.84 7.17
CA ALA A 93 -4.88 5.37 7.12
C ALA A 93 -3.70 4.79 6.32
N LEU A 94 -3.38 5.43 5.19
CA LEU A 94 -2.25 5.00 4.35
C LEU A 94 -0.92 5.17 5.07
N ARG A 95 -0.75 6.29 5.76
CA ARG A 95 0.47 6.55 6.55
C ARG A 95 0.64 5.52 7.66
N ASP A 96 -0.43 5.20 8.37
CA ASP A 96 -0.41 4.18 9.42
C ASP A 96 -0.07 2.80 8.87
N HIS A 97 -0.65 2.45 7.72
CA HIS A 97 -0.39 1.18 7.05
C HIS A 97 1.09 1.05 6.67
N ILE A 98 1.65 2.07 6.01
CA ILE A 98 3.05 2.10 5.62
C ILE A 98 3.96 2.01 6.85
N ASN A 99 3.63 2.72 7.92
CA ASN A 99 4.40 2.69 9.17
C ASN A 99 4.41 1.29 9.79
N ARG A 100 3.28 0.59 9.79
CA ARG A 100 3.20 -0.78 10.30
C ARG A 100 4.10 -1.73 9.50
N GLU A 101 4.19 -1.54 8.19
CA GLU A 101 5.07 -2.35 7.34
C GLU A 101 6.54 -1.99 7.57
N GLU A 102 6.91 -0.72 7.45
CA GLU A 102 8.31 -0.29 7.47
C GLU A 102 8.96 -0.42 8.85
N ASN A 103 8.22 -0.16 9.92
CA ASN A 103 8.74 -0.18 11.28
C ASN A 103 8.34 -1.44 12.07
N GLY A 104 7.53 -2.31 11.49
CA GLY A 104 7.05 -3.53 12.13
C GLY A 104 7.32 -4.77 11.32
N LEU A 105 6.51 -5.00 10.29
CA LEU A 105 6.53 -6.27 9.55
C LEU A 105 7.86 -6.50 8.80
N PHE A 106 8.36 -5.51 8.08
CA PHE A 106 9.56 -5.69 7.27
C PHE A 106 10.80 -5.98 8.12
N PRO A 107 11.08 -5.23 9.21
CA PRO A 107 12.19 -5.60 10.09
C PRO A 107 12.06 -6.99 10.70
N ALA A 108 10.84 -7.38 11.11
CA ALA A 108 10.60 -8.71 11.67
C ALA A 108 10.81 -9.80 10.63
N SER A 109 10.37 -9.59 9.39
CA SER A 109 10.55 -10.56 8.32
C SER A 109 12.02 -10.72 7.92
N ALA A 110 12.80 -9.65 8.00
CA ALA A 110 14.25 -9.71 7.72
C ALA A 110 14.98 -10.66 8.68
N ILE A 111 14.46 -10.79 9.90
CA ILE A 111 15.02 -11.69 10.91
C ILE A 111 14.44 -13.11 10.76
N ALA A 112 13.16 -13.23 10.48
CA ALA A 112 12.41 -14.49 10.55
C ALA A 112 12.56 -15.37 9.31
N LEU A 113 12.77 -14.79 8.13
CA LEU A 113 12.84 -15.55 6.89
C LEU A 113 14.25 -16.04 6.60
N SER A 114 14.36 -17.32 6.18
CA SER A 114 15.63 -17.91 5.72
C SER A 114 15.98 -17.38 4.32
N GLY A 115 17.25 -17.63 3.89
CA GLY A 115 17.68 -17.29 2.54
C GLY A 115 16.83 -17.95 1.46
N THR A 116 16.45 -19.21 1.67
CA THR A 116 15.59 -19.96 0.76
C THR A 116 14.20 -19.31 0.65
N GLU A 117 13.66 -18.86 1.78
CA GLU A 117 12.37 -18.17 1.81
C GLU A 117 12.43 -16.82 1.11
N TRP A 118 13.53 -16.06 1.29
CA TRP A 118 13.75 -14.82 0.57
C TRP A 118 13.87 -15.04 -0.94
N ASP A 119 14.53 -16.12 -1.36
CA ASP A 119 14.62 -16.48 -2.77
C ASP A 119 13.21 -16.74 -3.34
N GLU A 120 12.35 -17.39 -2.56
CA GLU A 120 10.96 -17.63 -2.94
C GLU A 120 10.18 -16.32 -3.06
N VAL A 121 10.33 -15.42 -2.10
CA VAL A 121 9.69 -14.09 -2.14
C VAL A 121 10.08 -13.36 -3.42
N GLU A 122 11.38 -13.33 -3.73
CA GLU A 122 11.88 -12.66 -4.92
C GLU A 122 11.32 -13.28 -6.20
N ARG A 123 11.28 -14.61 -6.26
CA ARG A 123 10.79 -15.36 -7.41
C ARG A 123 9.30 -15.15 -7.68
N THR A 124 8.50 -14.98 -6.62
CA THR A 124 7.05 -14.85 -6.71
C THR A 124 6.55 -13.42 -6.73
N THR A 125 7.41 -12.43 -6.45
CA THR A 125 7.03 -11.03 -6.49
C THR A 125 7.14 -10.51 -7.92
N PRO A 126 6.04 -9.99 -8.51
CA PRO A 126 6.09 -9.40 -9.84
C PRO A 126 7.04 -8.18 -9.88
N PRO A 127 7.63 -7.86 -11.05
CA PRO A 127 8.50 -6.68 -11.16
C PRO A 127 7.79 -5.40 -10.77
N SER A 128 8.53 -4.50 -10.10
CA SER A 128 8.00 -3.19 -9.72
C SER A 128 7.99 -2.25 -10.94
N ALA A 129 6.87 -1.52 -11.13
CA ALA A 129 6.77 -0.49 -12.15
C ALA A 129 7.73 0.69 -11.87
N VAL A 130 8.07 0.93 -10.61
CA VAL A 130 8.97 2.00 -10.19
C VAL A 130 10.40 1.80 -10.73
N HIS A 131 10.81 0.55 -10.92
CA HIS A 131 12.15 0.21 -11.40
C HIS A 131 12.25 0.08 -12.92
N ARG A 132 11.19 0.38 -13.63
CA ARG A 132 11.16 0.37 -15.10
C ARG A 132 11.44 1.78 -15.60
N ALA A 133 12.67 2.11 -15.66
CA ALA A 133 13.08 3.40 -16.17
C ALA A 133 12.95 3.46 -17.71
#